data_9fb482a2bce23a8b3a75b3b54f0f8cd4
#
_entry.id   9fb482a2bce23a8b3a75b3b54f0f8cd4
#
_cell.length_a   1.000
_cell.length_b   1.000
_cell.length_c   1.000
_cell.angle_alpha   90.00
_cell.angle_beta   90.00
_cell.angle_gamma   90.00
#
_symmetry.space_group_name_H-M   'P 1'
#
loop_
_entity.id
_entity.type
_entity.pdbx_description
1 polymer ?
#
loop_
_entity_poly.entity_id
_entity_poly.type
_entity_poly.pdbx_seq_one_letter_code
_entity_poly.pdbx_strand_id
1 'polypeptide(L)'
;MKDKNFPQLGQKLIIVRTKMTGEKVEYVSQLVDIESNGELAVAVPIKNAQLVTLLNGTKITVIYNNSESGMLEFEAEVVRKLNGKVPLMYIRKISEITKGQRRNYFRLDLLVPIQIIKSNEDVIYSGFTKDISGGGLRMVTDADLIEGQIIHVSFELEDRT
;
A
#
# COMPACT_ATOMS: atom_id res chain seq x y z
N MET A 1 24.39 -14.93 -4.86
CA MET A 1 24.09 -13.47 -4.79
C MET A 1 22.64 -13.32 -4.42
N LYS A 2 22.32 -12.63 -3.29
CA LYS A 2 20.91 -12.28 -3.01
C LYS A 2 20.45 -11.30 -4.09
N ASP A 3 19.32 -11.60 -4.73
CA ASP A 3 18.70 -10.70 -5.69
C ASP A 3 18.39 -9.36 -4.97
N LYS A 4 18.97 -8.26 -5.46
CA LYS A 4 18.80 -6.91 -4.88
C LYS A 4 17.33 -6.48 -4.85
N ASN A 5 16.53 -7.06 -5.71
CA ASN A 5 15.10 -6.79 -5.80
C ASN A 5 14.27 -7.62 -4.82
N PHE A 6 14.84 -8.63 -4.16
CA PHE A 6 14.09 -9.50 -3.26
C PHE A 6 13.66 -8.75 -1.98
N PRO A 7 12.45 -9.00 -1.45
CA PRO A 7 12.01 -8.32 -0.24
C PRO A 7 12.88 -8.65 0.96
N GLN A 8 13.08 -7.68 1.85
CA GLN A 8 13.93 -7.82 3.03
C GLN A 8 13.12 -8.27 4.25
N LEU A 9 13.79 -8.92 5.21
CA LEU A 9 13.18 -9.27 6.49
C LEU A 9 12.63 -8.02 7.19
N GLY A 10 11.43 -8.13 7.76
CA GLY A 10 10.72 -7.01 8.38
C GLY A 10 10.02 -6.08 7.40
N GLN A 11 10.17 -6.30 6.10
CA GLN A 11 9.57 -5.44 5.10
C GLN A 11 8.04 -5.57 5.04
N LYS A 12 7.36 -4.42 4.97
CA LYS A 12 5.92 -4.35 4.72
C LYS A 12 5.60 -4.88 3.34
N LEU A 13 4.66 -5.80 3.27
CA LEU A 13 4.11 -6.38 2.05
C LEU A 13 2.64 -6.03 1.93
N ILE A 14 2.17 -5.88 0.69
CA ILE A 14 0.76 -5.85 0.36
C ILE A 14 0.45 -7.14 -0.40
N ILE A 15 -0.48 -7.92 0.14
CA ILE A 15 -0.95 -9.15 -0.46
C ILE A 15 -2.27 -8.84 -1.17
N VAL A 16 -2.30 -9.03 -2.48
CA VAL A 16 -3.51 -8.84 -3.29
C VAL A 16 -4.08 -10.19 -3.67
N ARG A 17 -5.34 -10.42 -3.32
CA ARG A 17 -6.12 -11.57 -3.77
C ARG A 17 -7.17 -11.12 -4.76
N THR A 18 -7.19 -11.75 -5.94
CA THR A 18 -8.30 -11.59 -6.88
C THR A 18 -9.37 -12.62 -6.57
N LYS A 19 -10.59 -12.18 -6.28
CA LYS A 19 -11.76 -13.05 -6.08
C LYS A 19 -12.21 -13.64 -7.43
N MET A 20 -13.06 -14.66 -7.41
CA MET A 20 -13.68 -15.21 -8.62
C MET A 20 -14.51 -14.18 -9.40
N THR A 21 -14.99 -13.16 -8.72
CA THR A 21 -15.72 -12.03 -9.31
C THR A 21 -14.82 -11.03 -10.05
N GLY A 22 -13.48 -11.21 -10.02
CA GLY A 22 -12.52 -10.25 -10.54
C GLY A 22 -12.16 -9.13 -9.54
N GLU A 23 -12.86 -9.01 -8.43
CA GLU A 23 -12.57 -8.01 -7.39
C GLU A 23 -11.21 -8.28 -6.74
N LYS A 24 -10.37 -7.25 -6.66
CA LYS A 24 -9.08 -7.30 -5.97
C LYS A 24 -9.24 -6.83 -4.53
N VAL A 25 -8.80 -7.66 -3.60
CA VAL A 25 -8.79 -7.33 -2.17
C VAL A 25 -7.35 -7.29 -1.69
N GLU A 26 -6.99 -6.19 -1.04
CA GLU A 26 -5.65 -5.94 -0.52
C GLU A 26 -5.58 -6.19 0.98
N TYR A 27 -4.47 -6.76 1.41
CA TYR A 27 -4.16 -7.04 2.80
C TYR A 27 -2.74 -6.59 3.11
N VAL A 28 -2.55 -5.98 4.27
CA VAL A 28 -1.21 -5.63 4.77
C VAL A 28 -0.62 -6.82 5.50
N SER A 29 0.64 -7.11 5.20
CA SER A 29 1.44 -8.17 5.82
C SER A 29 2.89 -7.70 6.00
N GLN A 30 3.74 -8.58 6.52
CA GLN A 30 5.16 -8.34 6.72
C GLN A 30 5.94 -9.62 6.43
N LEU A 31 7.10 -9.50 5.78
CA LEU A 31 8.04 -10.61 5.63
C LEU A 31 8.72 -10.87 6.98
N VAL A 32 8.53 -12.07 7.51
CA VAL A 32 9.06 -12.47 8.81
C VAL A 32 10.33 -13.29 8.67
N ASP A 33 10.34 -14.25 7.71
CA ASP A 33 11.49 -15.12 7.48
C ASP A 33 11.53 -15.63 6.04
N ILE A 34 12.68 -16.19 5.65
CA ILE A 34 12.91 -16.82 4.35
C ILE A 34 13.49 -18.21 4.64
N GLU A 35 12.72 -19.25 4.35
CA GLU A 35 13.11 -20.63 4.58
C GLU A 35 14.22 -21.08 3.62
N SER A 36 14.96 -22.10 4.02
CA SER A 36 16.04 -22.69 3.19
C SER A 36 15.56 -23.22 1.83
N ASN A 37 14.28 -23.61 1.72
CA ASN A 37 13.63 -24.05 0.49
C ASN A 37 13.10 -22.90 -0.37
N GLY A 38 13.35 -21.63 0.02
CA GLY A 38 12.92 -20.44 -0.69
C GLY A 38 11.47 -19.99 -0.40
N GLU A 39 10.76 -20.66 0.49
CA GLU A 39 9.44 -20.19 0.94
C GLU A 39 9.57 -18.95 1.82
N LEU A 40 8.64 -18.02 1.67
CA LEU A 40 8.59 -16.80 2.46
C LEU A 40 7.57 -16.97 3.58
N ALA A 41 8.03 -16.84 4.82
CA ALA A 41 7.16 -16.76 5.99
C ALA A 41 6.69 -15.30 6.13
N VAL A 42 5.40 -15.08 6.00
CA VAL A 42 4.78 -13.76 6.14
C VAL A 42 3.77 -13.77 7.27
N ALA A 43 3.62 -12.65 7.96
CA ALA A 43 2.60 -12.51 8.99
C ALA A 43 1.21 -12.70 8.37
N VAL A 44 0.33 -13.47 9.03
CA VAL A 44 -1.06 -13.60 8.55
C VAL A 44 -1.74 -12.24 8.61
N PRO A 45 -2.30 -11.73 7.50
CA PRO A 45 -2.93 -10.44 7.49
C PRO A 45 -4.13 -10.36 8.44
N ILE A 46 -4.38 -9.16 8.96
CA ILE A 46 -5.56 -8.87 9.80
C ILE A 46 -6.44 -7.86 9.06
N LYS A 47 -7.73 -8.13 9.02
CA LYS A 47 -8.76 -7.21 8.52
C LYS A 47 -9.93 -7.18 9.50
N ASN A 48 -10.35 -5.98 9.93
CA ASN A 48 -11.44 -5.80 10.89
C ASN A 48 -11.24 -6.64 12.18
N ALA A 49 -10.02 -6.59 12.74
CA ALA A 49 -9.59 -7.34 13.92
C ALA A 49 -9.67 -8.88 13.79
N GLN A 50 -9.82 -9.41 12.58
CA GLN A 50 -9.86 -10.85 12.31
C GLN A 50 -8.72 -11.29 11.40
N LEU A 51 -8.14 -12.46 11.67
CA LEU A 51 -7.14 -13.08 10.82
C LEU A 51 -7.74 -13.44 9.46
N VAL A 52 -7.07 -13.00 8.39
CA VAL A 52 -7.49 -13.32 7.02
C VAL A 52 -7.10 -14.74 6.67
N THR A 53 -8.08 -15.60 6.43
CA THR A 53 -7.84 -16.97 6.01
C THR A 53 -7.75 -17.07 4.48
N LEU A 54 -6.54 -17.32 3.97
CA LEU A 54 -6.29 -17.71 2.58
C LEU A 54 -6.02 -19.21 2.56
N LEU A 55 -6.69 -19.96 1.70
CA LEU A 55 -6.52 -21.41 1.59
C LEU A 55 -5.17 -21.75 0.92
N ASN A 56 -4.60 -22.92 1.25
CA ASN A 56 -3.45 -23.45 0.52
C ASN A 56 -3.80 -23.57 -0.97
N GLY A 57 -2.84 -23.28 -1.86
CA GLY A 57 -3.07 -23.22 -3.30
C GLY A 57 -3.65 -21.87 -3.78
N THR A 58 -4.00 -20.94 -2.87
CA THR A 58 -4.48 -19.62 -3.28
C THR A 58 -3.34 -18.84 -3.95
N LYS A 59 -3.57 -18.40 -5.20
CA LYS A 59 -2.68 -17.47 -5.89
C LYS A 59 -2.91 -16.05 -5.42
N ILE A 60 -1.83 -15.34 -5.19
CA ILE A 60 -1.80 -13.96 -4.69
C ILE A 60 -0.73 -13.17 -5.42
N THR A 61 -0.90 -11.86 -5.51
CA THR A 61 0.16 -10.94 -5.91
C THR A 61 0.75 -10.31 -4.66
N VAL A 62 2.07 -10.34 -4.52
CA VAL A 62 2.81 -9.70 -3.43
C VAL A 62 3.45 -8.44 -3.96
N ILE A 63 3.12 -7.30 -3.33
CA ILE A 63 3.62 -5.98 -3.71
C ILE A 63 4.41 -5.40 -2.53
N TYR A 64 5.55 -4.80 -2.81
CA TYR A 64 6.40 -4.15 -1.81
C TYR A 64 7.19 -3.00 -2.43
N ASN A 65 7.75 -2.14 -1.60
CA ASN A 65 8.53 -0.99 -2.05
C ASN A 65 10.02 -1.24 -1.83
N ASN A 66 10.80 -1.27 -2.89
CA ASN A 66 12.24 -1.34 -2.84
C ASN A 66 12.84 0.08 -2.89
N SER A 67 13.86 0.37 -2.07
CA SER A 67 14.45 1.71 -1.98
C SER A 67 15.11 2.19 -3.28
N GLU A 68 15.67 1.26 -4.08
CA GLU A 68 16.38 1.58 -5.31
C GLU A 68 15.46 1.48 -6.54
N SER A 69 14.62 0.43 -6.59
CA SER A 69 13.83 0.08 -7.78
C SER A 69 12.39 0.59 -7.74
N GLY A 70 11.96 1.16 -6.60
CA GLY A 70 10.58 1.59 -6.38
C GLY A 70 9.65 0.42 -6.06
N MET A 71 8.43 0.47 -6.54
CA MET A 71 7.45 -0.57 -6.29
C MET A 71 7.71 -1.79 -7.14
N LEU A 72 7.79 -2.95 -6.50
CA LEU A 72 8.01 -4.25 -7.11
C LEU A 72 6.87 -5.19 -6.76
N GLU A 73 6.61 -6.16 -7.64
CA GLU A 73 5.59 -7.18 -7.43
C GLU A 73 6.00 -8.53 -8.01
N PHE A 74 5.44 -9.60 -7.44
CA PHE A 74 5.52 -10.96 -7.97
C PHE A 74 4.27 -11.76 -7.60
N GLU A 75 3.99 -12.81 -8.35
CA GLU A 75 2.96 -13.77 -8.01
C GLU A 75 3.51 -14.84 -7.07
N ALA A 76 2.69 -15.24 -6.11
CA ALA A 76 2.99 -16.29 -5.16
C ALA A 76 1.78 -17.19 -4.92
N GLU A 77 2.03 -18.37 -4.39
CA GLU A 77 1.02 -19.33 -3.96
C GLU A 77 1.13 -19.57 -2.45
N VAL A 78 0.00 -19.61 -1.77
CA VAL A 78 -0.06 -19.98 -0.35
C VAL A 78 0.19 -21.47 -0.21
N VAL A 79 1.27 -21.84 0.50
CA VAL A 79 1.68 -23.25 0.65
C VAL A 79 1.12 -23.85 1.93
N ARG A 80 1.33 -23.19 3.05
CA ARG A 80 0.93 -23.67 4.40
C ARG A 80 0.78 -22.53 5.38
N LYS A 81 0.19 -22.81 6.52
CA LYS A 81 0.07 -21.88 7.64
C LYS A 81 0.63 -22.52 8.89
N LEU A 82 1.14 -21.69 9.77
CA LEU A 82 1.56 -22.07 11.10
C LEU A 82 0.78 -21.25 12.12
N ASN A 83 0.00 -21.92 12.94
CA ASN A 83 -0.69 -21.30 14.06
C ASN A 83 0.26 -21.23 15.27
N GLY A 84 0.37 -20.06 15.87
CA GLY A 84 1.25 -19.83 17.02
C GLY A 84 0.91 -18.49 17.68
N LYS A 85 1.78 -18.03 18.58
CA LYS A 85 1.64 -16.69 19.19
C LYS A 85 1.60 -15.58 18.12
N VAL A 86 2.38 -15.74 17.06
CA VAL A 86 2.32 -14.95 15.84
C VAL A 86 1.95 -15.90 14.72
N PRO A 87 0.73 -15.82 14.16
CA PRO A 87 0.33 -16.68 13.05
C PRO A 87 1.11 -16.32 11.79
N LEU A 88 1.67 -17.34 11.14
CA LEU A 88 2.44 -17.20 9.90
C LEU A 88 1.75 -17.90 8.73
N MET A 89 1.92 -17.32 7.56
CA MET A 89 1.54 -17.91 6.30
C MET A 89 2.80 -18.06 5.43
N TYR A 90 3.00 -19.27 4.89
CA TYR A 90 4.11 -19.54 4.01
C TYR A 90 3.66 -19.44 2.57
N ILE A 91 4.37 -18.65 1.80
CA ILE A 91 4.09 -18.43 0.38
C ILE A 91 5.31 -18.80 -0.46
N ARG A 92 5.07 -19.35 -1.63
CA ARG A 92 6.09 -19.67 -2.62
C ARG A 92 5.96 -18.74 -3.80
N LYS A 93 7.05 -18.05 -4.14
CA LYS A 93 7.11 -17.22 -5.35
C LYS A 93 6.98 -18.09 -6.59
N ILE A 94 6.08 -17.72 -7.51
CA ILE A 94 5.78 -18.46 -8.75
C ILE A 94 6.00 -17.65 -10.03
N SER A 95 6.37 -16.38 -9.94
CA SER A 95 6.72 -15.53 -11.09
C SER A 95 8.03 -14.78 -10.85
N GLU A 96 8.60 -14.20 -11.90
CA GLU A 96 9.69 -13.24 -11.75
C GLU A 96 9.21 -11.97 -11.01
N ILE A 97 10.18 -11.24 -10.43
CA ILE A 97 9.92 -9.94 -9.79
C ILE A 97 9.90 -8.89 -10.90
N THR A 98 8.82 -8.13 -10.96
CA THR A 98 8.60 -7.08 -11.95
C THR A 98 8.31 -5.74 -11.28
N LYS A 99 8.46 -4.64 -12.03
CA LYS A 99 8.04 -3.33 -11.54
C LYS A 99 6.52 -3.27 -11.53
N GLY A 100 5.98 -3.00 -10.35
CA GLY A 100 4.56 -2.75 -10.18
C GLY A 100 4.23 -1.29 -10.47
N GLN A 101 3.13 -1.02 -11.17
CA GLN A 101 2.61 0.32 -11.37
C GLN A 101 1.21 0.42 -10.75
N ARG A 102 1.11 1.09 -9.60
CA ARG A 102 -0.15 1.24 -8.86
C ARG A 102 -0.75 2.64 -9.01
N ARG A 103 0.09 3.62 -9.42
CA ARG A 103 -0.32 5.01 -9.55
C ARG A 103 -0.72 5.30 -10.99
N ASN A 104 -1.95 5.73 -11.17
CA ASN A 104 -2.45 6.18 -12.48
C ASN A 104 -1.94 7.58 -12.83
N TYR A 105 -1.54 8.36 -11.82
CA TYR A 105 -1.05 9.72 -11.99
C TYR A 105 0.31 9.90 -11.34
N PHE A 106 1.14 10.68 -12.00
CA PHE A 106 2.38 11.17 -11.41
C PHE A 106 2.05 12.05 -10.19
N ARG A 107 2.86 11.99 -9.14
CA ARG A 107 2.76 12.85 -7.97
C ARG A 107 3.92 13.81 -7.96
N LEU A 108 3.59 15.09 -7.91
CA LEU A 108 4.56 16.16 -7.75
C LEU A 108 4.65 16.50 -6.27
N ASP A 109 5.84 16.33 -5.67
CA ASP A 109 6.09 16.81 -4.32
C ASP A 109 6.14 18.34 -4.38
N LEU A 110 5.13 18.98 -3.82
CA LEU A 110 4.92 20.43 -3.89
C LEU A 110 4.35 20.92 -2.58
N LEU A 111 5.06 21.85 -1.94
CA LEU A 111 4.64 22.51 -0.70
C LEU A 111 4.06 23.88 -1.05
N VAL A 112 2.75 23.98 -1.07
CA VAL A 112 2.02 25.25 -1.24
C VAL A 112 0.99 25.44 -0.14
N PRO A 113 0.77 26.71 0.31
CA PRO A 113 -0.31 27.01 1.24
C PRO A 113 -1.66 26.71 0.59
N ILE A 114 -2.59 26.18 1.38
CA ILE A 114 -3.95 25.89 0.96
C ILE A 114 -4.95 26.47 1.93
N GLN A 115 -6.14 26.76 1.42
CA GLN A 115 -7.32 27.07 2.22
C GLN A 115 -8.34 25.96 2.04
N ILE A 116 -8.99 25.57 3.12
CA ILE A 116 -9.94 24.46 3.17
C ILE A 116 -11.25 24.99 3.76
N ILE A 117 -12.36 24.70 3.08
CA ILE A 117 -13.70 25.02 3.52
C ILE A 117 -14.47 23.70 3.56
N LYS A 118 -15.04 23.33 4.70
CA LYS A 118 -15.97 22.21 4.81
C LYS A 118 -17.34 22.63 4.24
N SER A 119 -18.01 21.73 3.54
CA SER A 119 -19.26 22.04 2.83
C SER A 119 -20.39 22.58 3.70
N ASN A 120 -20.33 22.41 5.01
CA ASN A 120 -21.37 22.83 5.97
C ASN A 120 -20.88 23.89 6.96
N GLU A 121 -19.73 24.49 6.71
CA GLU A 121 -19.13 25.48 7.60
C GLU A 121 -18.66 26.69 6.82
N ASP A 122 -18.86 27.91 7.36
CA ASP A 122 -18.31 29.15 6.81
C ASP A 122 -16.89 29.45 7.32
N VAL A 123 -16.24 28.44 7.91
CA VAL A 123 -14.91 28.58 8.51
C VAL A 123 -13.86 28.15 7.48
N ILE A 124 -12.83 28.98 7.32
CA ILE A 124 -11.67 28.70 6.49
C ILE A 124 -10.56 28.15 7.38
N TYR A 125 -10.10 26.95 7.05
CA TYR A 125 -8.94 26.32 7.68
C TYR A 125 -7.71 26.49 6.79
N SER A 126 -6.54 26.52 7.40
CA SER A 126 -5.27 26.62 6.68
C SER A 126 -4.56 25.27 6.62
N GLY A 127 -3.66 25.13 5.67
CA GLY A 127 -2.83 23.96 5.53
C GLY A 127 -1.76 24.11 4.47
N PHE A 128 -1.05 23.02 4.21
CA PHE A 128 -0.04 22.95 3.17
C PHE A 128 -0.16 21.62 2.43
N THR A 129 0.06 21.65 1.12
CA THR A 129 0.21 20.41 0.34
C THR A 129 1.52 19.72 0.70
N LYS A 130 1.57 18.39 0.55
CA LYS A 130 2.82 17.60 0.51
C LYS A 130 3.10 17.08 -0.89
N ASP A 131 2.06 16.66 -1.59
CA ASP A 131 2.12 16.29 -2.99
C ASP A 131 0.77 16.54 -3.68
N ILE A 132 0.83 16.73 -5.00
CA ILE A 132 -0.33 16.95 -5.87
C ILE A 132 -0.22 15.98 -7.05
N SER A 133 -1.36 15.47 -7.52
CA SER A 133 -1.45 14.60 -8.69
C SER A 133 -2.76 14.80 -9.43
N GLY A 134 -2.92 14.21 -10.63
CA GLY A 134 -4.19 14.22 -11.35
C GLY A 134 -5.33 13.48 -10.64
N GLY A 135 -5.05 12.71 -9.58
CA GLY A 135 -6.06 12.00 -8.77
C GLY A 135 -6.36 12.66 -7.43
N GLY A 136 -5.70 13.77 -7.08
CA GLY A 136 -5.90 14.46 -5.81
C GLY A 136 -4.60 14.99 -5.20
N LEU A 137 -4.71 15.47 -3.98
CA LEU A 137 -3.59 16.03 -3.24
C LEU A 137 -3.46 15.38 -1.85
N ARG A 138 -2.25 15.39 -1.32
CA ARG A 138 -1.97 15.08 0.08
C ARG A 138 -1.61 16.36 0.81
N MET A 139 -2.25 16.60 1.94
CA MET A 139 -2.09 17.84 2.71
C MET A 139 -1.88 17.59 4.20
N VAL A 140 -1.40 18.62 4.87
CA VAL A 140 -1.39 18.77 6.33
C VAL A 140 -2.22 20.00 6.66
N THR A 141 -3.14 19.87 7.59
CA THR A 141 -4.06 20.92 8.02
C THR A 141 -4.39 20.77 9.49
N ASP A 142 -4.84 21.84 10.12
CA ASP A 142 -5.45 21.89 11.45
C ASP A 142 -6.96 21.59 11.43
N ALA A 143 -7.57 21.50 10.25
CA ALA A 143 -8.97 21.10 10.13
C ALA A 143 -9.19 19.66 10.59
N ASP A 144 -10.15 19.44 11.47
CA ASP A 144 -10.62 18.09 11.82
C ASP A 144 -11.48 17.55 10.68
N LEU A 145 -10.91 16.63 9.89
CA LEU A 145 -11.52 16.05 8.70
C LEU A 145 -11.84 14.58 8.91
N ILE A 146 -13.03 14.19 8.45
CA ILE A 146 -13.53 12.81 8.54
C ILE A 146 -13.51 12.19 7.13
N GLU A 147 -13.14 10.90 7.04
CA GLU A 147 -13.17 10.16 5.78
C GLU A 147 -14.57 10.19 5.13
N GLY A 148 -14.62 10.51 3.84
CA GLY A 148 -15.86 10.68 3.08
C GLY A 148 -16.48 12.08 3.13
N GLN A 149 -15.91 13.00 3.90
CA GLN A 149 -16.37 14.39 3.97
C GLN A 149 -16.03 15.12 2.67
N ILE A 150 -16.99 15.91 2.16
CA ILE A 150 -16.76 16.81 1.02
C ILE A 150 -16.17 18.11 1.53
N ILE A 151 -15.06 18.51 0.93
CA ILE A 151 -14.36 19.76 1.24
C ILE A 151 -14.03 20.52 -0.05
N HIS A 152 -13.91 21.83 0.04
CA HIS A 152 -13.35 22.67 -1.00
C HIS A 152 -11.93 23.06 -0.62
N VAL A 153 -10.99 22.86 -1.54
CA VAL A 153 -9.58 23.22 -1.33
C VAL A 153 -9.19 24.23 -2.41
N SER A 154 -8.66 25.35 -2.00
CA SER A 154 -8.13 26.38 -2.89
C SER A 154 -6.64 26.63 -2.62
N PHE A 155 -5.87 26.82 -3.69
CA PHE A 155 -4.46 27.16 -3.64
C PHE A 155 -4.05 27.85 -4.95
N GLU A 156 -2.99 28.64 -4.89
CA GLU A 156 -2.40 29.30 -6.03
C GLU A 156 -1.11 28.58 -6.42
N LEU A 157 -0.96 28.34 -7.73
CA LEU A 157 0.31 27.89 -8.32
C LEU A 157 0.98 29.09 -8.95
N GLU A 158 2.17 29.49 -8.48
CA GLU A 158 2.97 30.49 -9.14
C GLU A 158 3.48 29.91 -10.47
N ASP A 159 3.12 30.53 -11.59
CA ASP A 159 3.76 30.26 -12.88
C ASP A 159 5.21 30.72 -12.79
N ARG A 160 6.13 29.77 -12.67
CA ARG A 160 7.55 30.03 -12.88
C ARG A 160 7.80 30.09 -14.39
N THR A 161 7.62 31.26 -15.00
CA THR A 161 8.16 31.58 -16.34
C THR A 161 9.69 31.58 -16.32
#